data_6555ccea28eb6aa6eebb2c6a784dbfef
#
_entry.id   6555ccea28eb6aa6eebb2c6a784dbfef
#
_cell.length_a   1.000
_cell.length_b   1.000
_cell.length_c   1.000
_cell.angle_alpha   90.00
_cell.angle_beta   90.00
_cell.angle_gamma   90.00
#
_symmetry.space_group_name_H-M   'P 1'
#
loop_
_entity.id
_entity.type
_entity.pdbx_description
1 polymer ?
#
loop_
_entity_poly.entity_id
_entity_poly.type
_entity_poly.pdbx_seq_one_letter_code
_entity_poly.pdbx_strand_id
1 'polypeptide(L)'
;MKPIHHALVSARLFGGAVEDYVPLHNAFDMSKAALGDMRHRSALHSVDHGRMVMALIFPERIGNASRDELCIQHVHDDQGFGATLDSWLSECTVPTFARIRRKPPASLEGFLEEPAVAAAARWGGEPEDFAAICDYYALPGRVSDHPLAPAMSLNAFGIFFSEMAFGPALTITTRSGRQKYVPVRDIGECLAIARFGRLLSLKDVVETMACKDWMTGSRVARSRRRRCATAGRADLFSQEMDGQDAASSLVVTESELSCILRD
;
A
#
# COMPACT_ATOMS: atom_id res chain seq x y z
N MET A 1 -2.85 -8.45 -12.31
CA MET A 1 -3.22 -7.80 -13.61
C MET A 1 -2.32 -6.57 -13.84
N LYS A 2 -2.42 -5.91 -15.04
CA LYS A 2 -1.82 -4.57 -15.22
C LYS A 2 -2.76 -3.51 -14.62
N PRO A 3 -2.25 -2.36 -14.14
CA PRO A 3 -3.08 -1.30 -13.55
C PRO A 3 -4.24 -0.84 -14.43
N ILE A 4 -4.02 -0.72 -15.74
CA ILE A 4 -5.06 -0.34 -16.70
C ILE A 4 -6.22 -1.36 -16.72
N HIS A 5 -5.95 -2.65 -16.52
CA HIS A 5 -7.01 -3.65 -16.48
C HIS A 5 -7.86 -3.55 -15.19
N HIS A 6 -7.26 -3.19 -14.07
CA HIS A 6 -8.00 -2.89 -12.83
C HIS A 6 -8.86 -1.64 -13.02
N ALA A 7 -8.33 -0.58 -13.64
CA ALA A 7 -9.06 0.65 -13.93
C ALA A 7 -10.25 0.42 -14.85
N LEU A 8 -10.11 -0.44 -15.89
CA LEU A 8 -11.22 -0.87 -16.75
C LEU A 8 -12.30 -1.62 -15.95
N VAL A 9 -11.93 -2.46 -15.00
CA VAL A 9 -12.88 -3.15 -14.12
C VAL A 9 -13.58 -2.12 -13.22
N SER A 10 -12.83 -1.15 -12.64
CA SER A 10 -13.39 -0.07 -11.82
C SER A 10 -14.41 0.76 -12.60
N ALA A 11 -14.09 1.18 -13.83
CA ALA A 11 -14.99 1.94 -14.67
C ALA A 11 -16.28 1.16 -14.99
N ARG A 12 -16.20 -0.17 -15.16
CA ARG A 12 -17.38 -1.03 -15.36
C ARG A 12 -18.23 -1.19 -14.09
N LEU A 13 -17.61 -1.24 -12.92
CA LEU A 13 -18.31 -1.45 -11.66
C LEU A 13 -18.93 -0.16 -11.12
N PHE A 14 -18.21 0.95 -11.22
CA PHE A 14 -18.55 2.21 -10.56
C PHE A 14 -18.96 3.31 -11.56
N GLY A 15 -18.77 3.09 -12.87
CA GLY A 15 -18.89 4.14 -13.88
C GLY A 15 -17.68 5.08 -13.87
N GLY A 16 -17.79 6.21 -14.59
CA GLY A 16 -16.70 7.18 -14.71
C GLY A 16 -15.68 6.80 -15.81
N ALA A 17 -14.64 7.61 -15.93
CA ALA A 17 -13.59 7.40 -16.91
C ALA A 17 -12.52 6.44 -16.37
N VAL A 18 -11.91 5.64 -17.24
CA VAL A 18 -10.84 4.70 -16.86
C VAL A 18 -9.64 5.44 -16.27
N GLU A 19 -9.34 6.60 -16.85
CA GLU A 19 -8.23 7.48 -16.47
C GLU A 19 -8.32 7.95 -15.03
N ASP A 20 -9.52 8.10 -14.47
CA ASP A 20 -9.75 8.50 -13.09
C ASP A 20 -9.16 7.47 -12.11
N TYR A 21 -9.19 6.20 -12.47
CA TYR A 21 -8.82 5.08 -11.60
C TYR A 21 -7.36 4.62 -11.76
N VAL A 22 -6.73 4.89 -12.92
CA VAL A 22 -5.36 4.45 -13.24
C VAL A 22 -4.34 4.88 -12.18
N PRO A 23 -4.34 6.12 -11.65
CA PRO A 23 -3.33 6.55 -10.69
C PRO A 23 -3.30 5.70 -9.40
N LEU A 24 -4.46 5.36 -8.84
CA LEU A 24 -4.54 4.52 -7.65
C LEU A 24 -4.02 3.10 -7.92
N HIS A 25 -4.45 2.49 -9.03
CA HIS A 25 -4.01 1.15 -9.39
C HIS A 25 -2.51 1.09 -9.71
N ASN A 26 -1.95 2.15 -10.32
CA ASN A 26 -0.50 2.27 -10.50
C ASN A 26 0.24 2.34 -9.16
N ALA A 27 -0.29 3.08 -8.18
CA ALA A 27 0.35 3.21 -6.88
C ALA A 27 0.48 1.85 -6.17
N PHE A 28 -0.52 0.98 -6.24
CA PHE A 28 -0.42 -0.39 -5.73
C PHE A 28 0.72 -1.19 -6.36
N ASP A 29 0.91 -1.02 -7.65
CA ASP A 29 1.89 -1.77 -8.44
C ASP A 29 3.32 -1.18 -8.41
N MET A 30 3.53 -0.01 -7.81
CA MET A 30 4.86 0.65 -7.76
C MET A 30 5.93 -0.19 -7.09
N SER A 31 5.55 -1.02 -6.12
CA SER A 31 6.46 -1.95 -5.44
C SER A 31 7.12 -2.97 -6.40
N LYS A 32 6.58 -3.18 -7.59
CA LYS A 32 7.21 -3.97 -8.67
C LYS A 32 8.57 -3.43 -9.09
N ALA A 33 8.80 -2.13 -8.99
CA ALA A 33 10.10 -1.52 -9.28
C ALA A 33 11.16 -1.88 -8.23
N ALA A 34 10.76 -2.11 -6.98
CA ALA A 34 11.66 -2.50 -5.90
C ALA A 34 11.91 -4.01 -5.84
N LEU A 35 10.94 -4.82 -6.30
CA LEU A 35 11.03 -6.27 -6.30
C LEU A 35 10.23 -6.86 -7.46
N GLY A 36 10.92 -7.48 -8.43
CA GLY A 36 10.32 -7.94 -9.69
C GLY A 36 9.48 -9.22 -9.60
N ASP A 37 9.39 -9.89 -8.46
CA ASP A 37 8.58 -11.10 -8.26
C ASP A 37 7.28 -10.82 -7.48
N MET A 38 6.43 -11.83 -7.30
CA MET A 38 5.10 -11.71 -6.70
C MET A 38 5.09 -11.20 -5.26
N ARG A 39 6.22 -11.31 -4.55
CA ARG A 39 6.36 -10.86 -3.16
C ARG A 39 6.32 -9.34 -3.02
N HIS A 40 6.52 -8.57 -4.13
CA HIS A 40 6.33 -7.12 -4.12
C HIS A 40 4.94 -6.71 -3.61
N ARG A 41 3.94 -7.55 -3.85
CA ARG A 41 2.55 -7.30 -3.44
C ARG A 41 2.38 -7.16 -1.93
N SER A 42 3.22 -7.83 -1.15
CA SER A 42 3.16 -7.72 0.32
C SER A 42 3.31 -6.29 0.83
N ALA A 43 3.94 -5.40 0.07
CA ALA A 43 4.13 -4.02 0.46
C ALA A 43 2.81 -3.22 0.53
N LEU A 44 1.91 -3.44 -0.43
CA LEU A 44 0.70 -2.60 -0.58
C LEU A 44 -0.59 -3.40 -0.83
N HIS A 45 -0.53 -4.66 -1.35
CA HIS A 45 -1.72 -5.42 -1.71
C HIS A 45 -2.38 -6.09 -0.49
N SER A 46 -2.81 -5.28 0.45
CA SER A 46 -3.59 -5.71 1.61
C SER A 46 -4.76 -4.77 1.86
N VAL A 47 -5.92 -5.34 2.26
CA VAL A 47 -7.15 -4.56 2.48
C VAL A 47 -7.10 -3.72 3.76
N ASP A 48 -6.14 -3.95 4.63
CA ASP A 48 -5.86 -3.20 5.84
C ASP A 48 -4.72 -2.19 5.61
N HIS A 49 -3.46 -2.60 5.67
CA HIS A 49 -2.29 -1.74 5.53
C HIS A 49 -2.27 -0.97 4.21
N GLY A 50 -2.46 -1.66 3.05
CA GLY A 50 -2.43 -1.00 1.74
C GLY A 50 -3.49 0.09 1.61
N ARG A 51 -4.70 -0.14 2.11
CA ARG A 51 -5.77 0.86 2.15
C ARG A 51 -5.40 2.09 2.97
N MET A 52 -4.81 1.89 4.17
CA MET A 52 -4.37 2.99 5.01
C MET A 52 -3.27 3.83 4.35
N VAL A 53 -2.33 3.18 3.67
CA VAL A 53 -1.26 3.85 2.93
C VAL A 53 -1.82 4.65 1.75
N MET A 54 -2.78 4.09 0.99
CA MET A 54 -3.44 4.83 -0.10
C MET A 54 -4.23 6.04 0.39
N ALA A 55 -4.72 6.01 1.64
CA ALA A 55 -5.43 7.13 2.26
C ALA A 55 -4.56 8.39 2.47
N LEU A 56 -3.24 8.24 2.46
CA LEU A 56 -2.31 9.37 2.58
C LEU A 56 -2.10 10.13 1.26
N ILE A 57 -2.37 9.48 0.13
CA ILE A 57 -2.05 10.02 -1.21
C ILE A 57 -3.31 10.39 -1.98
N PHE A 58 -4.37 9.58 -1.83
CA PHE A 58 -5.57 9.71 -2.63
C PHE A 58 -6.74 10.26 -1.82
N PRO A 59 -7.60 11.09 -2.42
CA PRO A 59 -8.81 11.58 -1.78
C PRO A 59 -9.77 10.42 -1.47
N GLU A 60 -10.75 10.68 -0.61
CA GLU A 60 -11.75 9.67 -0.21
C GLU A 60 -12.56 9.14 -1.40
N ARG A 61 -12.78 9.98 -2.41
CA ARG A 61 -13.48 9.61 -3.65
C ARG A 61 -12.60 9.84 -4.86
N ILE A 62 -12.66 8.88 -5.80
CA ILE A 62 -11.92 8.88 -7.06
C ILE A 62 -12.93 8.51 -8.15
N GLY A 63 -13.22 9.42 -9.06
CA GLY A 63 -14.33 9.25 -9.98
C GLY A 63 -15.64 9.03 -9.22
N ASN A 64 -16.35 7.96 -9.53
CA ASN A 64 -17.62 7.60 -8.90
C ASN A 64 -17.47 6.65 -7.69
N ALA A 65 -16.29 6.10 -7.47
CA ALA A 65 -16.03 5.15 -6.39
C ALA A 65 -15.43 5.81 -5.14
N SER A 66 -15.57 5.17 -3.98
CA SER A 66 -14.73 5.47 -2.85
C SER A 66 -13.33 4.88 -3.05
N ARG A 67 -12.30 5.55 -2.51
CA ARG A 67 -10.93 5.03 -2.50
C ARG A 67 -10.86 3.62 -1.89
N ASP A 68 -11.60 3.39 -0.82
CA ASP A 68 -11.59 2.13 -0.08
C ASP A 68 -12.16 0.97 -0.93
N GLU A 69 -13.24 1.21 -1.68
CA GLU A 69 -13.78 0.22 -2.64
C GLU A 69 -12.77 -0.14 -3.72
N LEU A 70 -12.07 0.85 -4.26
CA LEU A 70 -11.02 0.63 -5.27
C LEU A 70 -9.83 -0.16 -4.72
N CYS A 71 -9.42 0.12 -3.48
CA CYS A 71 -8.36 -0.64 -2.79
C CYS A 71 -8.76 -2.10 -2.61
N ILE A 72 -9.96 -2.36 -2.11
CA ILE A 72 -10.50 -3.70 -1.92
C ILE A 72 -10.62 -4.43 -3.26
N GLN A 73 -11.16 -3.77 -4.28
CA GLN A 73 -11.28 -4.33 -5.63
C GLN A 73 -9.91 -4.73 -6.17
N HIS A 74 -8.89 -3.84 -6.08
CA HIS A 74 -7.54 -4.11 -6.59
C HIS A 74 -6.95 -5.38 -5.96
N VAL A 75 -7.01 -5.48 -4.62
CA VAL A 75 -6.50 -6.63 -3.87
C VAL A 75 -7.25 -7.91 -4.28
N HIS A 76 -8.57 -7.85 -4.37
CA HIS A 76 -9.40 -9.00 -4.80
C HIS A 76 -9.12 -9.43 -6.24
N ASP A 77 -8.94 -8.50 -7.16
CA ASP A 77 -8.66 -8.81 -8.56
C ASP A 77 -7.33 -9.54 -8.73
N ASP A 78 -6.35 -9.18 -7.92
CA ASP A 78 -5.01 -9.77 -8.01
C ASP A 78 -4.87 -11.08 -7.24
N GLN A 79 -5.53 -11.23 -6.11
CA GLN A 79 -5.38 -12.40 -5.23
C GLN A 79 -6.66 -13.23 -5.10
N GLY A 80 -7.83 -12.58 -5.35
CA GLY A 80 -9.21 -13.08 -5.33
C GLY A 80 -9.81 -13.28 -3.95
N PHE A 81 -9.17 -12.74 -2.93
CA PHE A 81 -9.69 -12.57 -1.59
C PHE A 81 -9.09 -11.31 -0.97
N GLY A 82 -9.67 -10.81 0.11
CA GLY A 82 -9.14 -9.66 0.83
C GLY A 82 -7.92 -10.04 1.66
N ALA A 83 -6.75 -10.19 1.04
CA ALA A 83 -5.52 -10.45 1.77
C ALA A 83 -5.21 -9.30 2.73
N THR A 84 -4.85 -9.65 3.97
CA THR A 84 -4.37 -8.71 4.99
C THR A 84 -2.86 -8.70 5.06
N LEU A 85 -2.28 -7.72 5.77
CA LEU A 85 -0.84 -7.72 6.02
C LEU A 85 -0.39 -9.01 6.72
N ASP A 86 -1.15 -9.50 7.70
CA ASP A 86 -0.87 -10.78 8.36
C ASP A 86 -0.87 -11.97 7.40
N SER A 87 -1.77 -11.97 6.40
CA SER A 87 -1.78 -13.02 5.38
C SER A 87 -0.45 -13.11 4.63
N TRP A 88 0.18 -11.97 4.34
CA TRP A 88 1.48 -11.91 3.70
C TRP A 88 2.60 -12.29 4.66
N LEU A 89 2.62 -11.72 5.85
CA LEU A 89 3.71 -11.90 6.81
C LEU A 89 3.76 -13.30 7.42
N SER A 90 2.61 -13.99 7.53
CA SER A 90 2.56 -15.38 7.98
C SER A 90 3.31 -16.35 7.07
N GLU A 91 3.55 -15.98 5.82
CA GLU A 91 4.37 -16.77 4.88
C GLU A 91 5.89 -16.50 5.04
N CYS A 92 6.28 -15.59 5.93
CA CYS A 92 7.68 -15.28 6.19
C CYS A 92 8.21 -16.08 7.39
N THR A 93 9.39 -16.64 7.25
CA THR A 93 10.18 -17.00 8.43
C THR A 93 10.81 -15.74 8.99
N VAL A 94 10.56 -15.45 10.27
CA VAL A 94 11.06 -14.22 10.92
C VAL A 94 12.60 -14.21 10.91
N PRO A 95 13.25 -13.27 10.20
CA PRO A 95 14.70 -13.20 10.11
C PRO A 95 15.31 -12.65 11.41
N THR A 96 16.62 -12.89 11.57
CA THR A 96 17.35 -12.49 12.77
C THR A 96 17.25 -11.00 13.09
N PHE A 97 17.27 -10.13 12.09
CA PHE A 97 17.18 -8.68 12.30
C PHE A 97 15.84 -8.25 12.92
N ALA A 98 14.76 -8.99 12.71
CA ALA A 98 13.45 -8.70 13.27
C ALA A 98 13.23 -9.33 14.65
N ARG A 99 14.03 -10.37 15.00
CA ARG A 99 13.97 -11.04 16.32
C ARG A 99 14.83 -10.38 17.38
N ILE A 100 16.00 -9.88 16.97
CA ILE A 100 16.97 -9.32 17.90
C ILE A 100 16.80 -7.81 17.94
N ARG A 101 16.33 -7.28 19.08
CA ARG A 101 16.40 -5.86 19.36
C ARG A 101 17.88 -5.48 19.53
N ARG A 102 18.44 -4.85 18.52
CA ARG A 102 19.76 -4.23 18.64
C ARG A 102 19.62 -2.93 19.42
N LYS A 103 20.60 -2.64 20.29
CA LYS A 103 20.67 -1.31 20.89
C LYS A 103 20.95 -0.31 19.76
N PRO A 104 20.10 0.71 19.56
CA PRO A 104 20.34 1.73 18.55
C PRO A 104 21.59 2.55 18.91
N PRO A 105 22.20 3.24 17.95
CA PRO A 105 23.17 4.28 18.25
C PRO A 105 22.58 5.27 19.26
N ALA A 106 23.36 5.75 20.24
CA ALA A 106 22.88 6.66 21.27
C ALA A 106 22.16 7.90 20.72
N SER A 107 22.60 8.40 19.55
CA SER A 107 21.96 9.52 18.85
C SER A 107 20.58 9.21 18.26
N LEU A 108 20.13 7.96 18.27
CA LEU A 108 18.87 7.49 17.68
C LEU A 108 17.97 6.73 18.68
N GLU A 109 18.36 6.63 19.97
CA GLU A 109 17.58 5.89 20.98
C GLU A 109 16.15 6.41 21.08
N GLY A 110 15.93 7.71 21.12
CA GLY A 110 14.60 8.32 21.23
C GLY A 110 13.66 8.01 20.06
N PHE A 111 14.20 7.65 18.89
CA PHE A 111 13.36 7.28 17.72
C PHE A 111 12.59 5.96 17.90
N LEU A 112 12.95 5.14 18.88
CA LEU A 112 12.21 3.91 19.19
C LEU A 112 11.03 4.13 20.14
N GLU A 113 11.11 5.13 21.00
CA GLU A 113 10.15 5.38 22.07
C GLU A 113 9.16 6.48 21.66
N GLU A 114 9.70 7.65 21.30
CA GLU A 114 8.91 8.83 20.93
C GLU A 114 9.45 9.45 19.63
N PRO A 115 9.16 8.83 18.46
CA PRO A 115 9.77 9.21 17.18
C PRO A 115 9.62 10.69 16.82
N ALA A 116 8.43 11.27 17.02
CA ALA A 116 8.17 12.67 16.70
C ALA A 116 8.95 13.62 17.62
N VAL A 117 9.05 13.30 18.91
CA VAL A 117 9.85 14.07 19.87
C VAL A 117 11.34 13.99 19.52
N ALA A 118 11.84 12.81 19.17
CA ALA A 118 13.22 12.62 18.76
C ALA A 118 13.54 13.37 17.46
N ALA A 119 12.60 13.39 16.51
CA ALA A 119 12.73 14.15 15.28
C ALA A 119 12.77 15.67 15.55
N ALA A 120 11.89 16.18 16.40
CA ALA A 120 11.87 17.58 16.80
C ALA A 120 13.18 17.98 17.53
N ALA A 121 13.70 17.11 18.42
CA ALA A 121 14.98 17.33 19.08
C ALA A 121 16.17 17.37 18.09
N ARG A 122 16.13 16.53 17.05
CA ARG A 122 17.21 16.43 16.07
C ARG A 122 17.23 17.56 15.06
N TRP A 123 16.07 17.92 14.52
CA TRP A 123 15.97 18.88 13.40
C TRP A 123 15.44 20.24 13.82
N GLY A 124 14.90 20.39 15.01
CA GLY A 124 14.13 21.54 15.46
C GLY A 124 12.65 21.39 15.12
N GLY A 125 11.84 22.42 15.38
CA GLY A 125 10.39 22.36 15.25
C GLY A 125 9.71 21.77 16.49
N GLU A 126 8.45 21.44 16.35
CA GLU A 126 7.65 20.81 17.40
C GLU A 126 7.33 19.35 17.01
N PRO A 127 7.03 18.45 17.97
CA PRO A 127 6.70 17.04 17.67
C PRO A 127 5.55 16.89 16.66
N GLU A 128 4.59 17.81 16.66
CA GLU A 128 3.44 17.85 15.77
C GLU A 128 3.85 17.99 14.30
N ASP A 129 4.96 18.67 14.00
CA ASP A 129 5.50 18.82 12.65
C ASP A 129 5.89 17.46 12.03
N PHE A 130 6.19 16.47 12.86
CA PHE A 130 6.67 15.13 12.50
C PHE A 130 5.64 14.03 12.73
N ALA A 131 4.53 14.33 13.40
CA ALA A 131 3.57 13.32 13.84
C ALA A 131 3.03 12.49 12.67
N ALA A 132 2.58 13.14 11.59
CA ALA A 132 1.97 12.46 10.45
C ALA A 132 2.93 11.46 9.75
N ILE A 133 4.21 11.83 9.59
CA ILE A 133 5.18 10.92 8.97
C ILE A 133 5.60 9.80 9.92
N CYS A 134 5.72 10.07 11.22
CA CYS A 134 5.98 9.02 12.22
C CYS A 134 4.80 8.04 12.30
N ASP A 135 3.57 8.54 12.21
CA ASP A 135 2.35 7.74 12.14
C ASP A 135 2.32 6.83 10.90
N TYR A 136 2.73 7.32 9.73
CA TYR A 136 2.88 6.49 8.54
C TYR A 136 3.82 5.30 8.79
N TYR A 137 4.98 5.53 9.38
CA TYR A 137 5.92 4.44 9.67
C TYR A 137 5.41 3.45 10.73
N ALA A 138 4.48 3.87 11.57
CA ALA A 138 3.84 3.03 12.57
C ALA A 138 2.65 2.20 12.02
N LEU A 139 2.10 2.54 10.83
CA LEU A 139 0.90 1.90 10.28
C LEU A 139 0.97 0.36 10.25
N PRO A 140 2.04 -0.28 9.74
CA PRO A 140 2.07 -1.74 9.70
C PRO A 140 1.94 -2.39 11.08
N GLY A 141 2.56 -1.80 12.11
CA GLY A 141 2.48 -2.28 13.48
C GLY A 141 1.13 -2.05 14.16
N ARG A 142 0.24 -1.22 13.57
CA ARG A 142 -1.14 -1.03 14.07
C ARG A 142 -2.11 -2.09 13.54
N VAL A 143 -1.78 -2.73 12.44
CA VAL A 143 -2.65 -3.72 11.77
C VAL A 143 -2.10 -5.14 11.88
N SER A 144 -0.88 -5.34 12.36
CA SER A 144 -0.23 -6.63 12.49
C SER A 144 0.76 -6.65 13.66
N ASP A 145 0.63 -7.66 14.52
CA ASP A 145 1.58 -7.94 15.60
C ASP A 145 2.81 -8.75 15.12
N HIS A 146 2.88 -9.07 13.83
CA HIS A 146 3.97 -9.86 13.28
C HIS A 146 5.31 -9.10 13.41
N PRO A 147 6.41 -9.74 13.85
CA PRO A 147 7.70 -9.08 14.08
C PRO A 147 8.27 -8.32 12.88
N LEU A 148 7.88 -8.69 11.65
CA LEU A 148 8.26 -8.01 10.41
C LEU A 148 7.38 -6.81 10.07
N ALA A 149 6.24 -6.62 10.73
CA ALA A 149 5.31 -5.56 10.36
C ALA A 149 5.99 -4.17 10.30
N PRO A 150 6.79 -3.73 11.29
CA PRO A 150 7.47 -2.44 11.20
C PRO A 150 8.41 -2.31 10.00
N ALA A 151 8.97 -3.43 9.49
CA ALA A 151 9.86 -3.40 8.36
C ALA A 151 9.14 -3.15 7.02
N MET A 152 7.82 -3.29 6.97
CA MET A 152 7.03 -3.06 5.75
C MET A 152 6.99 -1.59 5.34
N SER A 153 7.06 -0.66 6.28
CA SER A 153 7.21 0.78 6.02
C SER A 153 8.66 1.27 6.18
N LEU A 154 9.43 0.67 7.08
CA LEU A 154 10.82 1.05 7.39
C LEU A 154 11.85 0.32 6.49
N ASN A 155 11.62 0.33 5.19
CA ASN A 155 12.54 -0.17 4.17
C ASN A 155 12.67 0.89 3.05
N ALA A 156 13.64 0.71 2.15
CA ALA A 156 13.92 1.68 1.10
C ALA A 156 12.70 2.02 0.23
N PHE A 157 11.82 1.04 -0.06
CA PHE A 157 10.58 1.30 -0.81
C PHE A 157 9.57 2.08 0.03
N GLY A 158 9.38 1.74 1.31
CA GLY A 158 8.47 2.47 2.20
C GLY A 158 8.92 3.92 2.42
N ILE A 159 10.24 4.15 2.53
CA ILE A 159 10.81 5.50 2.61
C ILE A 159 10.57 6.29 1.31
N PHE A 160 10.81 5.68 0.15
CA PHE A 160 10.47 6.30 -1.13
C PHE A 160 8.97 6.63 -1.23
N PHE A 161 8.11 5.74 -0.76
CA PHE A 161 6.67 5.96 -0.76
C PHE A 161 6.25 7.10 0.17
N SER A 162 6.94 7.29 1.29
CA SER A 162 6.69 8.44 2.18
C SER A 162 7.07 9.78 1.52
N GLU A 163 8.10 9.81 0.68
CA GLU A 163 8.44 11.01 -0.12
C GLU A 163 7.32 11.38 -1.10
N MET A 164 6.58 10.38 -1.61
CA MET A 164 5.39 10.64 -2.46
C MET A 164 4.20 11.18 -1.65
N ALA A 165 4.01 10.68 -0.44
CA ALA A 165 2.88 11.05 0.40
C ALA A 165 3.06 12.44 1.05
N PHE A 166 4.27 12.76 1.51
CA PHE A 166 4.56 13.95 2.29
C PHE A 166 5.40 14.99 1.54
N GLY A 167 5.81 14.68 0.30
CA GLY A 167 6.80 15.45 -0.45
C GLY A 167 8.23 15.09 -0.07
N PRO A 168 9.24 15.63 -0.80
CA PRO A 168 10.65 15.30 -0.58
C PRO A 168 11.20 15.85 0.74
N ALA A 169 10.56 16.88 1.31
CA ALA A 169 10.96 17.50 2.57
C ALA A 169 9.76 18.08 3.31
N LEU A 170 9.78 17.99 4.64
CA LEU A 170 8.87 18.72 5.52
C LEU A 170 9.39 20.14 5.72
N THR A 171 8.48 21.11 5.69
CA THR A 171 8.77 22.49 6.09
C THR A 171 8.40 22.65 7.56
N ILE A 172 9.38 22.87 8.41
CA ILE A 172 9.18 23.09 9.84
C ILE A 172 9.54 24.50 10.25
N THR A 173 8.94 24.99 11.32
CA THR A 173 9.31 26.27 11.93
C THR A 173 10.14 26.00 13.21
N THR A 174 11.40 26.41 13.21
CA THR A 174 12.26 26.27 14.37
C THR A 174 11.81 27.17 15.50
N ARG A 175 12.23 26.91 16.74
CA ARG A 175 11.94 27.77 17.92
C ARG A 175 12.38 29.21 17.76
N SER A 176 13.34 29.49 16.87
CA SER A 176 13.76 30.85 16.52
C SER A 176 12.89 31.53 15.44
N GLY A 177 11.79 30.88 15.01
CA GLY A 177 10.87 31.37 13.97
C GLY A 177 11.40 31.20 12.55
N ARG A 178 12.54 30.54 12.33
CA ARG A 178 13.09 30.31 10.99
C ARG A 178 12.48 29.03 10.38
N GLN A 179 12.14 29.12 9.10
CA GLN A 179 11.76 27.94 8.32
C GLN A 179 13.00 27.09 8.03
N LYS A 180 12.84 25.78 8.10
CA LYS A 180 13.82 24.76 7.76
C LYS A 180 13.18 23.65 6.98
N TYR A 181 13.89 23.09 6.02
CA TYR A 181 13.49 21.91 5.25
C TYR A 181 14.18 20.68 5.83
N VAL A 182 13.39 19.67 6.18
CA VAL A 182 13.87 18.39 6.69
C VAL A 182 13.52 17.32 5.66
N PRO A 183 14.51 16.65 5.03
CA PRO A 183 14.23 15.58 4.08
C PRO A 183 13.41 14.48 4.72
N VAL A 184 12.30 14.12 4.07
CA VAL A 184 11.42 13.03 4.53
C VAL A 184 12.19 11.71 4.64
N ARG A 185 13.09 11.47 3.69
CA ARG A 185 13.99 10.31 3.68
C ARG A 185 14.83 10.20 4.95
N ASP A 186 15.42 11.28 5.43
CA ASP A 186 16.30 11.28 6.61
C ASP A 186 15.55 10.81 7.86
N ILE A 187 14.26 11.15 7.97
CA ILE A 187 13.41 10.71 9.08
C ILE A 187 13.21 9.19 9.01
N GLY A 188 12.83 8.68 7.83
CA GLY A 188 12.65 7.24 7.61
C GLY A 188 13.92 6.42 7.82
N GLU A 189 15.06 6.92 7.36
CA GLU A 189 16.36 6.26 7.57
C GLU A 189 16.76 6.24 9.04
N CYS A 190 16.55 7.33 9.79
CA CYS A 190 16.79 7.35 11.23
C CYS A 190 15.94 6.31 11.97
N LEU A 191 14.65 6.20 11.64
CA LEU A 191 13.74 5.21 12.21
C LEU A 191 14.17 3.78 11.85
N ALA A 192 14.53 3.53 10.60
CA ALA A 192 14.97 2.22 10.13
C ALA A 192 16.29 1.80 10.82
N ILE A 193 17.26 2.70 10.91
CA ILE A 193 18.55 2.44 11.58
C ILE A 193 18.36 2.26 13.08
N ALA A 194 17.52 3.08 13.72
CA ALA A 194 17.20 2.91 15.14
C ALA A 194 16.59 1.52 15.40
N ARG A 195 15.65 1.07 14.55
CA ARG A 195 14.92 -0.19 14.74
C ARG A 195 15.72 -1.42 14.37
N PHE A 196 16.42 -1.39 13.23
CA PHE A 196 17.05 -2.57 12.60
C PHE A 196 18.58 -2.49 12.56
N GLY A 197 19.18 -1.36 12.95
CA GLY A 197 20.62 -1.12 12.86
C GLY A 197 21.12 -0.86 11.43
N ARG A 198 20.25 -0.88 10.43
CA ARG A 198 20.56 -0.61 9.02
C ARG A 198 19.30 -0.25 8.24
N LEU A 199 19.48 0.36 7.06
CA LEU A 199 18.41 0.44 6.08
C LEU A 199 18.19 -0.93 5.44
N LEU A 200 16.93 -1.34 5.32
CA LEU A 200 16.50 -2.57 4.66
C LEU A 200 16.01 -2.24 3.24
N SER A 201 16.20 -3.16 2.30
CA SER A 201 15.44 -3.16 1.05
C SER A 201 14.12 -3.93 1.23
N LEU A 202 13.14 -3.72 0.35
CA LEU A 202 11.93 -4.55 0.35
C LEU A 202 12.27 -6.04 0.18
N LYS A 203 13.30 -6.37 -0.62
CA LYS A 203 13.79 -7.72 -0.78
C LYS A 203 14.27 -8.33 0.55
N ASP A 204 15.05 -7.58 1.36
CA ASP A 204 15.50 -8.07 2.68
C ASP A 204 14.31 -8.44 3.58
N VAL A 205 13.22 -7.66 3.52
CA VAL A 205 12.03 -7.88 4.36
C VAL A 205 11.30 -9.17 3.97
N VAL A 206 11.17 -9.43 2.68
CA VAL A 206 10.38 -10.55 2.15
C VAL A 206 11.25 -11.71 1.66
N GLU A 207 12.55 -11.71 1.94
CA GLU A 207 13.50 -12.73 1.46
C GLU A 207 13.07 -14.14 1.86
N THR A 208 12.57 -14.28 3.08
CA THR A 208 12.15 -15.58 3.64
C THR A 208 10.68 -15.94 3.34
N MET A 209 9.97 -15.09 2.58
CA MET A 209 8.58 -15.33 2.24
C MET A 209 8.44 -16.51 1.28
N ALA A 210 7.67 -17.52 1.68
CA ALA A 210 7.35 -18.65 0.82
C ALA A 210 6.37 -18.19 -0.28
N CYS A 211 6.72 -18.50 -1.54
CA CYS A 211 5.79 -18.25 -2.65
C CYS A 211 4.65 -19.29 -2.62
N LYS A 212 3.42 -18.80 -2.50
CA LYS A 212 2.19 -19.63 -2.49
C LYS A 212 1.34 -19.35 -3.72
N ASP A 213 0.56 -20.34 -4.13
CA ASP A 213 -0.32 -20.23 -5.29
C ASP A 213 -1.30 -19.06 -5.22
N TRP A 214 -1.79 -18.72 -4.03
CA TRP A 214 -2.71 -17.60 -3.83
C TRP A 214 -2.08 -16.24 -4.17
N MET A 215 -0.75 -16.10 -3.99
CA MET A 215 -0.02 -14.87 -4.32
C MET A 215 0.04 -14.61 -5.82
N THR A 216 0.01 -15.68 -6.62
CA THR A 216 0.14 -15.60 -8.08
C THR A 216 -1.20 -15.39 -8.79
N GLY A 217 -2.32 -15.55 -8.08
CA GLY A 217 -3.64 -15.57 -8.70
C GLY A 217 -3.76 -16.70 -9.74
N SER A 218 -3.23 -17.90 -9.44
CA SER A 218 -3.14 -19.01 -10.38
C SER A 218 -4.46 -19.32 -11.07
N ARG A 219 -4.42 -19.84 -12.31
CA ARG A 219 -5.63 -20.17 -13.11
C ARG A 219 -6.57 -21.16 -12.41
N VAL A 220 -6.03 -22.03 -11.57
CA VAL A 220 -6.81 -23.01 -10.78
C VAL A 220 -7.64 -22.29 -9.70
N ALA A 221 -7.10 -21.31 -9.02
CA ALA A 221 -7.85 -20.46 -8.11
C ALA A 221 -8.93 -19.66 -8.84
N ARG A 222 -8.65 -19.15 -10.06
CA ARG A 222 -9.64 -18.43 -10.89
C ARG A 222 -10.81 -19.31 -11.35
N SER A 223 -10.59 -20.60 -11.64
CA SER A 223 -11.68 -21.50 -12.07
C SER A 223 -12.61 -21.85 -10.91
N ARG A 224 -12.09 -22.08 -9.71
CA ARG A 224 -12.90 -22.28 -8.49
C ARG A 224 -13.65 -20.98 -8.12
N ARG A 225 -13.06 -19.81 -8.33
CA ARG A 225 -13.66 -18.49 -8.04
C ARG A 225 -14.80 -18.14 -8.98
N ARG A 226 -14.69 -18.42 -10.28
CA ARG A 226 -15.81 -18.23 -11.19
C ARG A 226 -17.06 -19.02 -10.76
N ARG A 227 -16.85 -20.21 -10.16
CA ARG A 227 -17.96 -21.01 -9.62
C ARG A 227 -18.52 -20.45 -8.29
N CYS A 228 -17.69 -19.89 -7.42
CA CYS A 228 -18.15 -19.24 -6.18
C CYS A 228 -18.71 -17.83 -6.43
N ALA A 229 -18.14 -17.03 -7.34
CA ALA A 229 -18.64 -15.69 -7.66
C ALA A 229 -20.00 -15.75 -8.38
N THR A 230 -20.25 -16.76 -9.20
CA THR A 230 -21.59 -16.99 -9.80
C THR A 230 -22.62 -17.46 -8.79
N ALA A 231 -22.22 -18.18 -7.73
CA ALA A 231 -23.11 -18.58 -6.62
C ALA A 231 -23.36 -17.44 -5.61
N GLY A 232 -22.33 -16.64 -5.26
CA GLY A 232 -22.47 -15.56 -4.30
C GLY A 232 -23.03 -14.24 -4.86
N ARG A 233 -22.93 -14.02 -6.18
CA ARG A 233 -23.55 -12.86 -6.83
C ARG A 233 -25.07 -12.92 -6.90
N ALA A 234 -25.66 -14.11 -6.86
CA ALA A 234 -27.11 -14.25 -6.80
C ALA A 234 -27.70 -13.74 -5.47
N ASP A 235 -26.95 -13.86 -4.38
CA ASP A 235 -27.47 -13.52 -3.04
C ASP A 235 -27.19 -12.08 -2.60
N LEU A 236 -26.15 -11.42 -3.11
CA LEU A 236 -25.84 -10.03 -2.74
C LEU A 236 -26.56 -8.97 -3.58
N PHE A 237 -27.02 -9.31 -4.80
CA PHE A 237 -27.73 -8.38 -5.68
C PHE A 237 -29.25 -8.59 -5.70
N SER A 238 -29.78 -9.65 -5.09
CA SER A 238 -31.22 -9.91 -5.04
C SER A 238 -31.99 -9.13 -3.97
N GLN A 239 -31.33 -8.31 -3.17
CA GLN A 239 -32.00 -7.49 -2.14
C GLN A 239 -32.21 -6.00 -2.48
N GLU A 240 -31.72 -5.49 -3.61
CA GLU A 240 -31.86 -4.04 -3.92
C GLU A 240 -32.23 -3.65 -5.37
N MET A 241 -32.79 -4.53 -6.19
CA MET A 241 -33.22 -4.13 -7.52
C MET A 241 -34.63 -4.64 -7.88
N ASP A 242 -35.64 -4.14 -7.17
CA ASP A 242 -36.96 -3.94 -7.74
C ASP A 242 -37.06 -2.46 -8.21
N GLY A 243 -36.83 -2.21 -9.47
CA GLY A 243 -37.13 -0.91 -10.08
C GLY A 243 -36.14 -0.42 -11.13
N GLN A 244 -36.53 -0.60 -12.36
CA GLN A 244 -36.18 0.13 -13.59
C GLN A 244 -35.18 -0.48 -14.57
N ASP A 245 -35.81 -0.88 -15.71
CA ASP A 245 -35.20 -1.25 -16.99
C ASP A 245 -34.30 -0.15 -17.60
N ALA A 246 -33.10 -0.53 -18.01
CA ALA A 246 -32.52 -0.12 -19.30
C ALA A 246 -31.17 -0.84 -19.52
N ALA A 247 -31.18 -1.99 -20.16
CA ALA A 247 -29.97 -2.62 -20.68
C ALA A 247 -29.58 -1.98 -22.01
N SER A 248 -28.45 -1.29 -22.05
CA SER A 248 -27.69 -1.04 -23.26
C SER A 248 -26.37 -1.76 -23.17
N SER A 249 -26.26 -2.87 -23.90
CA SER A 249 -25.05 -3.71 -23.97
C SER A 249 -24.02 -3.02 -24.88
N LEU A 250 -22.97 -2.47 -24.30
CA LEU A 250 -21.76 -2.05 -25.01
C LEU A 250 -20.80 -3.25 -25.08
N VAL A 251 -20.77 -3.90 -26.22
CA VAL A 251 -19.74 -4.87 -26.60
C VAL A 251 -18.57 -4.06 -27.17
N VAL A 252 -17.51 -3.87 -26.37
CA VAL A 252 -16.26 -3.28 -26.88
C VAL A 252 -15.52 -4.35 -27.67
N THR A 253 -15.31 -4.12 -28.96
CA THR A 253 -14.61 -5.03 -29.86
C THR A 253 -13.08 -4.88 -29.72
N GLU A 254 -12.31 -5.93 -30.07
CA GLU A 254 -10.85 -5.92 -30.05
C GLU A 254 -10.22 -4.80 -30.90
N SER A 255 -10.95 -4.27 -31.90
CA SER A 255 -10.49 -3.15 -32.71
C SER A 255 -10.46 -1.82 -31.96
N GLU A 256 -11.32 -1.60 -30.96
CA GLU A 256 -11.34 -0.38 -30.15
C GLU A 256 -10.22 -0.36 -29.10
N LEU A 257 -9.79 -1.54 -28.62
CA LEU A 257 -8.63 -1.68 -27.73
C LEU A 257 -7.30 -1.36 -28.44
N SER A 258 -7.22 -1.57 -29.75
CA SER A 258 -6.01 -1.28 -30.55
C SER A 258 -5.74 0.22 -30.75
N CYS A 259 -6.75 1.07 -30.60
CA CYS A 259 -6.61 2.52 -30.76
C CYS A 259 -6.06 3.19 -29.49
N ILE A 260 -6.34 2.63 -28.30
CA ILE A 260 -5.93 3.18 -26.99
C ILE A 260 -4.46 2.84 -26.65
N LEU A 261 -3.84 1.90 -27.36
CA LEU A 261 -2.49 1.42 -27.09
C LEU A 261 -1.41 2.04 -28.00
N ARG A 262 -1.70 3.08 -28.78
CA ARG A 262 -0.77 3.69 -29.75
C ARG A 262 -0.33 5.12 -29.45
N ASP A 263 -0.63 5.66 -28.26
CA ASP A 263 -0.06 6.94 -27.80
C ASP A 263 0.79 6.77 -26.55
#